data_eeb302fad809337174a09b7fcfc93a7f
#
_entry.id   eeb302fad809337174a09b7fcfc93a7f
#
_cell.length_a   1.000
_cell.length_b   1.000
_cell.length_c   1.000
_cell.angle_alpha   90.00
_cell.angle_beta   90.00
_cell.angle_gamma   90.00
#
_symmetry.space_group_name_H-M   'P 1'
#
loop_
_entity.id
_entity.type
_entity.pdbx_description
1 polymer ?
#
loop_
_entity_poly.entity_id
_entity_poly.type
_entity_poly.pdbx_seq_one_letter_code
_entity_poly.pdbx_strand_id
1 'polypeptide(L)'
;KSMRKMVIVRGPQASGKTTLVRSLGLEGHRLSADVMRTAHRGHVLNMKGELVVDQEDAHQIWEIVRQSLDRRLTRGEFVILDATFATASTYENILEQAAEHDYKVAIVDLYGTDENLLRERNSLRPDYDRVPKKSLKRMIAAYQPHPRDDERIDAHFGKDSNEDDIAAWVMHDIQDLDQYERIVHVGDLQGVFEAAFQDGSPLTKKLRDDTFYVFVGDALDRGIE
;
A
#
# COMPACT_ATOMS: atom_id res chain seq x y z
N LYS A 1 -12.48 2.52 11.99
CA LYS A 1 -12.24 2.69 10.54
C LYS A 1 -11.08 1.79 10.16
N SER A 2 -11.26 0.91 9.19
CA SER A 2 -10.17 0.09 8.66
C SER A 2 -9.07 0.99 8.13
N MET A 3 -7.81 0.54 8.19
CA MET A 3 -6.67 1.22 7.58
C MET A 3 -6.73 1.11 6.05
N ARG A 4 -7.70 1.73 5.43
CA ARG A 4 -7.81 1.78 3.98
C ARG A 4 -6.76 2.74 3.43
N LYS A 5 -5.51 2.28 3.45
CA LYS A 5 -4.36 3.01 2.90
C LYS A 5 -3.63 2.14 1.90
N MET A 6 -3.21 2.75 0.82
CA MET A 6 -2.37 2.16 -0.19
C MET A 6 -1.14 3.03 -0.42
N VAL A 7 0.03 2.40 -0.50
CA VAL A 7 1.27 3.07 -0.86
C VAL A 7 1.74 2.53 -2.21
N ILE A 8 1.90 3.39 -3.19
CA ILE A 8 2.49 3.05 -4.48
C ILE A 8 3.96 3.43 -4.45
N VAL A 9 4.84 2.42 -4.40
CA VAL A 9 6.28 2.61 -4.46
C VAL A 9 6.73 2.41 -5.89
N ARG A 10 7.19 3.49 -6.52
CA ARG A 10 7.57 3.51 -7.94
C ARG A 10 9.03 3.92 -8.14
N GLY A 11 9.62 3.42 -9.19
CA GLY A 11 11.02 3.73 -9.54
C GLY A 11 11.64 2.68 -10.45
N PRO A 12 12.77 2.97 -11.09
CA PRO A 12 13.47 2.02 -11.94
C PRO A 12 13.96 0.82 -11.15
N GLN A 13 14.38 -0.23 -11.84
CA GLN A 13 15.04 -1.35 -11.18
C GLN A 13 16.30 -0.87 -10.45
N ALA A 14 16.62 -1.47 -9.32
CA ALA A 14 17.73 -1.11 -8.45
C ALA A 14 17.61 0.27 -7.73
N SER A 15 16.45 0.97 -7.82
CA SER A 15 16.26 2.27 -7.11
C SER A 15 16.10 2.13 -5.59
N GLY A 16 15.94 0.91 -5.06
CA GLY A 16 15.82 0.70 -3.62
C GLY A 16 14.39 0.46 -3.12
N LYS A 17 13.39 0.31 -4.00
CA LYS A 17 11.97 0.05 -3.62
C LYS A 17 11.81 -1.03 -2.57
N THR A 18 12.36 -2.22 -2.84
CA THR A 18 12.27 -3.36 -1.92
C THR A 18 13.00 -3.10 -0.60
N THR A 19 14.12 -2.39 -0.64
CA THR A 19 14.88 -2.02 0.56
C THR A 19 14.06 -1.09 1.44
N LEU A 20 13.42 -0.09 0.85
CA LEU A 20 12.52 0.83 1.56
C LEU A 20 11.34 0.09 2.21
N VAL A 21 10.65 -0.78 1.48
CA VAL A 21 9.53 -1.54 2.05
C VAL A 21 9.98 -2.42 3.22
N ARG A 22 11.20 -2.97 3.13
CA ARG A 22 11.80 -3.78 4.18
C ARG A 22 12.20 -2.95 5.40
N SER A 23 12.82 -1.78 5.21
CA SER A 23 13.21 -0.90 6.33
C SER A 23 12.00 -0.40 7.11
N LEU A 24 10.86 -0.21 6.44
CA LEU A 24 9.59 0.14 7.07
C LEU A 24 8.91 -1.06 7.79
N GLY A 25 9.43 -2.28 7.67
CA GLY A 25 8.82 -3.47 8.28
C GLY A 25 7.51 -3.91 7.61
N LEU A 26 7.24 -3.48 6.37
CA LEU A 26 5.94 -3.62 5.71
C LEU A 26 5.94 -4.66 4.57
N GLU A 27 6.92 -5.56 4.51
CA GLU A 27 7.03 -6.57 3.44
C GLU A 27 5.79 -7.48 3.33
N GLY A 28 5.13 -7.81 4.43
CA GLY A 28 3.93 -8.64 4.45
C GLY A 28 2.73 -8.02 3.72
N HIS A 29 2.74 -6.71 3.52
CA HIS A 29 1.69 -5.97 2.81
C HIS A 29 2.01 -5.69 1.34
N ARG A 30 3.21 -6.10 0.90
CA ARG A 30 3.71 -5.83 -0.44
C ARG A 30 3.04 -6.69 -1.49
N LEU A 31 2.64 -6.05 -2.58
CA LEU A 31 2.16 -6.67 -3.81
C LEU A 31 3.07 -6.21 -4.96
N SER A 32 3.76 -7.14 -5.59
CA SER A 32 4.76 -6.85 -6.62
C SER A 32 4.60 -7.77 -7.82
N ALA A 33 4.58 -7.20 -9.02
CA ALA A 33 4.53 -7.96 -10.25
C ALA A 33 5.75 -8.89 -10.41
N ASP A 34 6.93 -8.49 -9.95
CA ASP A 34 8.14 -9.31 -10.02
C ASP A 34 8.05 -10.54 -9.10
N VAL A 35 7.51 -10.38 -7.88
CA VAL A 35 7.25 -11.49 -6.97
C VAL A 35 6.21 -12.45 -7.54
N MET A 36 5.10 -11.90 -8.08
CA MET A 36 4.05 -12.72 -8.70
C MET A 36 4.56 -13.48 -9.92
N ARG A 37 5.42 -12.87 -10.73
CA ARG A 37 6.05 -13.52 -11.89
C ARG A 37 6.89 -14.72 -11.48
N THR A 38 7.74 -14.55 -10.48
CA THR A 38 8.57 -15.65 -9.95
C THR A 38 7.71 -16.74 -9.30
N ALA A 39 6.67 -16.39 -8.58
CA ALA A 39 5.76 -17.36 -7.96
C ALA A 39 4.93 -18.13 -8.99
N HIS A 40 4.55 -17.49 -10.11
CA HIS A 40 3.71 -18.08 -11.15
C HIS A 40 4.47 -19.03 -12.07
N ARG A 41 5.67 -18.66 -12.51
CA ARG A 41 6.45 -19.44 -13.51
C ARG A 41 7.83 -19.88 -13.06
N GLY A 42 8.33 -19.34 -11.97
CA GLY A 42 9.73 -19.56 -11.56
C GLY A 42 10.72 -18.85 -12.50
N HIS A 43 11.96 -19.31 -12.46
CA HIS A 43 13.00 -18.88 -13.38
C HIS A 43 13.07 -19.87 -14.57
N VAL A 44 13.22 -19.35 -15.77
CA VAL A 44 13.35 -20.14 -17.00
C VAL A 44 14.75 -20.03 -17.57
N LEU A 45 15.19 -21.04 -18.31
CA LEU A 45 16.45 -21.00 -19.04
C LEU A 45 16.24 -20.32 -20.40
N ASN A 46 17.02 -19.27 -20.68
CA ASN A 46 17.05 -18.68 -22.02
C ASN A 46 17.84 -19.57 -22.99
N MET A 47 17.90 -19.19 -24.27
CA MET A 47 18.62 -19.94 -25.30
C MET A 47 20.15 -20.02 -25.06
N LYS A 48 20.69 -19.24 -24.12
CA LYS A 48 22.09 -19.27 -23.70
C LYS A 48 22.32 -20.15 -22.48
N GLY A 49 21.27 -20.78 -21.93
CA GLY A 49 21.35 -21.58 -20.72
C GLY A 49 21.44 -20.75 -19.43
N GLU A 50 21.12 -19.46 -19.48
CA GLU A 50 21.09 -18.57 -18.30
C GLU A 50 19.71 -18.57 -17.68
N LEU A 51 19.64 -18.61 -16.34
CA LEU A 51 18.37 -18.41 -15.61
C LEU A 51 17.90 -16.96 -15.77
N VAL A 52 16.68 -16.77 -16.20
CA VAL A 52 16.06 -15.45 -16.37
C VAL A 52 14.62 -15.47 -15.85
N VAL A 53 14.12 -14.29 -15.49
CA VAL A 53 12.70 -14.11 -15.21
C VAL A 53 11.96 -13.95 -16.53
N ASP A 54 11.00 -14.83 -16.78
CA ASP A 54 10.20 -14.80 -18.01
C ASP A 54 9.34 -13.53 -18.08
N GLN A 55 9.37 -12.85 -19.22
CA GLN A 55 8.62 -11.62 -19.47
C GLN A 55 7.42 -11.84 -20.42
N GLU A 56 7.25 -13.04 -20.95
CA GLU A 56 6.26 -13.30 -22.01
C GLU A 56 4.81 -13.10 -21.51
N ASP A 57 4.51 -13.44 -20.26
CA ASP A 57 3.16 -13.38 -19.70
C ASP A 57 2.88 -12.11 -18.88
N ALA A 58 3.48 -10.99 -19.23
CA ALA A 58 3.32 -9.74 -18.48
C ALA A 58 1.84 -9.35 -18.23
N HIS A 59 0.97 -9.55 -19.22
CA HIS A 59 -0.46 -9.27 -19.12
C HIS A 59 -1.13 -10.15 -18.04
N GLN A 60 -0.85 -11.46 -18.06
CA GLN A 60 -1.42 -12.42 -17.12
C GLN A 60 -0.95 -12.15 -15.68
N ILE A 61 0.33 -11.80 -15.51
CA ILE A 61 0.87 -11.42 -14.21
C ILE A 61 0.15 -10.18 -13.65
N TRP A 62 -0.06 -9.15 -14.49
CA TRP A 62 -0.78 -7.96 -14.07
C TRP A 62 -2.26 -8.24 -13.75
N GLU A 63 -2.88 -9.21 -14.43
CA GLU A 63 -4.22 -9.66 -14.09
C GLU A 63 -4.27 -10.31 -12.69
N ILE A 64 -3.30 -11.16 -12.36
CA ILE A 64 -3.16 -11.76 -11.02
C ILE A 64 -2.93 -10.68 -9.95
N VAL A 65 -2.08 -9.69 -10.24
CA VAL A 65 -1.84 -8.56 -9.33
C VAL A 65 -3.12 -7.78 -9.08
N ARG A 66 -3.90 -7.46 -10.12
CA ARG A 66 -5.18 -6.73 -10.00
C ARG A 66 -6.22 -7.49 -9.19
N GLN A 67 -6.39 -8.79 -9.45
CA GLN A 67 -7.29 -9.64 -8.68
C GLN A 67 -6.88 -9.74 -7.20
N SER A 68 -5.58 -9.83 -6.94
CA SER A 68 -5.05 -9.85 -5.56
C SER A 68 -5.25 -8.50 -4.87
N LEU A 69 -5.07 -7.40 -5.61
CA LEU A 69 -5.35 -6.06 -5.12
C LEU A 69 -6.83 -5.89 -4.78
N ASP A 70 -7.73 -6.23 -5.69
CA ASP A 70 -9.18 -6.13 -5.50
C ASP A 70 -9.65 -6.84 -4.21
N ARG A 71 -9.17 -8.06 -3.99
CA ARG A 71 -9.48 -8.82 -2.77
C ARG A 71 -9.01 -8.11 -1.50
N ARG A 72 -7.82 -7.52 -1.51
CA ARG A 72 -7.28 -6.79 -0.37
C ARG A 72 -8.03 -5.49 -0.13
N LEU A 73 -8.35 -4.74 -1.19
CA LEU A 73 -9.11 -3.49 -1.10
C LEU A 73 -10.52 -3.75 -0.56
N THR A 74 -11.21 -4.77 -1.07
CA THR A 74 -12.54 -5.18 -0.57
C THR A 74 -12.54 -5.48 0.94
N ARG A 75 -11.45 -6.06 1.46
CA ARG A 75 -11.30 -6.36 2.89
C ARG A 75 -10.82 -5.17 3.72
N GLY A 76 -10.47 -4.05 3.10
CA GLY A 76 -9.93 -2.88 3.78
C GLY A 76 -8.51 -3.08 4.30
N GLU A 77 -7.72 -3.97 3.68
CA GLU A 77 -6.34 -4.26 4.08
C GLU A 77 -5.39 -3.15 3.64
N PHE A 78 -4.37 -2.86 4.44
CA PHE A 78 -3.26 -2.01 4.01
C PHE A 78 -2.47 -2.70 2.87
N VAL A 79 -2.12 -1.94 1.82
CA VAL A 79 -1.44 -2.48 0.64
C VAL A 79 -0.27 -1.60 0.24
N ILE A 80 0.85 -2.23 -0.10
CA ILE A 80 1.97 -1.61 -0.81
C ILE A 80 2.08 -2.21 -2.20
N LEU A 81 1.98 -1.37 -3.22
CA LEU A 81 2.26 -1.74 -4.61
C LEU A 81 3.69 -1.34 -4.96
N ASP A 82 4.51 -2.34 -5.33
CA ASP A 82 5.90 -2.15 -5.73
C ASP A 82 6.06 -2.51 -7.21
N ALA A 83 6.26 -1.49 -8.03
CA ALA A 83 6.50 -1.66 -9.46
C ALA A 83 7.29 -0.48 -10.06
N THR A 84 7.68 -0.61 -11.31
CA THR A 84 8.39 0.46 -12.04
C THR A 84 7.48 1.68 -12.24
N PHE A 85 6.26 1.50 -12.75
CA PHE A 85 5.24 2.55 -12.95
C PHE A 85 5.83 3.84 -13.53
N ALA A 86 6.41 3.75 -14.72
CA ALA A 86 7.14 4.87 -15.32
C ALA A 86 6.26 6.10 -15.60
N THR A 87 4.98 5.92 -15.89
CA THR A 87 4.01 6.98 -16.17
C THR A 87 2.74 6.77 -15.35
N ALA A 88 1.98 7.84 -15.06
CA ALA A 88 0.71 7.77 -14.34
C ALA A 88 -0.29 6.82 -15.02
N SER A 89 -0.36 6.81 -16.34
CA SER A 89 -1.25 5.93 -17.11
C SER A 89 -1.01 4.43 -16.87
N THR A 90 0.16 4.03 -16.37
CA THR A 90 0.46 2.61 -16.09
C THR A 90 -0.22 2.07 -14.84
N TYR A 91 -0.72 2.95 -13.97
CA TYR A 91 -1.43 2.59 -12.74
C TYR A 91 -2.74 3.38 -12.53
N GLU A 92 -3.25 3.99 -13.59
CA GLU A 92 -4.52 4.73 -13.57
C GLU A 92 -5.68 3.87 -13.03
N ASN A 93 -5.86 2.69 -13.58
CA ASN A 93 -6.90 1.74 -13.14
C ASN A 93 -6.74 1.32 -11.66
N ILE A 94 -5.52 1.37 -11.13
CA ILE A 94 -5.24 1.09 -9.72
C ILE A 94 -5.72 2.23 -8.84
N LEU A 95 -5.53 3.48 -9.28
CA LEU A 95 -6.04 4.66 -8.57
C LEU A 95 -7.56 4.71 -8.60
N GLU A 96 -8.18 4.40 -9.73
CA GLU A 96 -9.65 4.28 -9.85
C GLU A 96 -10.19 3.23 -8.87
N GLN A 97 -9.59 2.04 -8.86
CA GLN A 97 -9.97 0.96 -7.96
C GLN A 97 -9.78 1.33 -6.47
N ALA A 98 -8.70 2.05 -6.13
CA ALA A 98 -8.49 2.55 -4.77
C ALA A 98 -9.56 3.56 -4.35
N ALA A 99 -9.95 4.47 -5.25
CA ALA A 99 -11.01 5.45 -5.02
C ALA A 99 -12.39 4.78 -4.83
N GLU A 100 -12.73 3.75 -5.62
CA GLU A 100 -13.96 2.98 -5.49
C GLU A 100 -14.10 2.30 -4.11
N HIS A 101 -12.98 2.01 -3.46
CA HIS A 101 -12.92 1.40 -2.13
C HIS A 101 -12.62 2.39 -0.99
N ASP A 102 -12.69 3.70 -1.23
CA ASP A 102 -12.40 4.75 -0.24
C ASP A 102 -10.99 4.65 0.39
N TYR A 103 -9.97 4.34 -0.41
CA TYR A 103 -8.59 4.28 0.05
C TYR A 103 -7.90 5.63 0.00
N LYS A 104 -7.14 5.94 1.03
CA LYS A 104 -6.13 6.99 0.98
C LYS A 104 -4.89 6.46 0.28
N VAL A 105 -4.34 7.22 -0.65
CA VAL A 105 -3.21 6.81 -1.48
C VAL A 105 -2.02 7.71 -1.28
N ALA A 106 -0.84 7.11 -1.02
CA ALA A 106 0.43 7.80 -1.08
C ALA A 106 1.28 7.28 -2.23
N ILE A 107 2.02 8.17 -2.87
CA ILE A 107 3.05 7.82 -3.86
C ILE A 107 4.42 8.03 -3.23
N VAL A 108 5.27 7.01 -3.30
CA VAL A 108 6.69 7.08 -2.98
C VAL A 108 7.47 6.93 -4.27
N ASP A 109 8.07 8.02 -4.72
CA ASP A 109 8.71 8.11 -6.02
C ASP A 109 10.24 8.10 -5.89
N LEU A 110 10.85 6.96 -6.23
CA LEU A 110 12.30 6.76 -6.19
C LEU A 110 13.00 7.06 -7.52
N TYR A 111 12.33 7.75 -8.43
CA TYR A 111 12.97 8.29 -9.61
C TYR A 111 13.92 9.45 -9.26
N GLY A 112 14.85 9.74 -10.18
CA GLY A 112 15.90 10.73 -9.92
C GLY A 112 17.08 10.19 -9.08
N THR A 113 17.11 8.88 -8.79
CA THR A 113 18.31 8.22 -8.28
C THR A 113 19.39 8.29 -9.37
N ASP A 114 20.63 8.59 -8.98
CA ASP A 114 21.76 8.69 -9.90
C ASP A 114 21.91 7.44 -10.77
N GLU A 115 22.08 7.63 -12.07
CA GLU A 115 22.16 6.51 -13.03
C GLU A 115 23.35 5.59 -12.78
N ASN A 116 24.50 6.14 -12.33
CA ASN A 116 25.66 5.33 -12.02
C ASN A 116 25.41 4.46 -10.79
N LEU A 117 24.76 5.01 -9.78
CA LEU A 117 24.34 4.25 -8.59
C LEU A 117 23.35 3.13 -8.95
N LEU A 118 22.39 3.40 -9.83
CA LEU A 118 21.46 2.38 -10.33
C LEU A 118 22.19 1.25 -11.06
N ARG A 119 23.17 1.61 -11.90
CA ARG A 119 24.00 0.65 -12.64
C ARG A 119 24.86 -0.21 -11.71
N GLU A 120 25.50 0.42 -10.71
CA GLU A 120 26.28 -0.27 -9.70
C GLU A 120 25.40 -1.27 -8.94
N ARG A 121 24.31 -0.83 -8.36
CA ARG A 121 23.36 -1.68 -7.63
C ARG A 121 22.80 -2.82 -8.51
N ASN A 122 22.49 -2.52 -9.77
CA ASN A 122 22.03 -3.54 -10.70
C ASN A 122 23.12 -4.59 -11.02
N SER A 123 24.40 -4.20 -11.05
CA SER A 123 25.51 -5.13 -11.27
C SER A 123 25.73 -6.11 -10.10
N LEU A 124 25.34 -5.72 -8.89
CA LEU A 124 25.45 -6.53 -7.69
C LEU A 124 24.28 -7.54 -7.54
N ARG A 125 23.24 -7.43 -8.38
CA ARG A 125 22.11 -8.35 -8.36
C ARG A 125 22.51 -9.72 -8.95
N PRO A 126 21.86 -10.81 -8.50
CA PRO A 126 21.98 -12.11 -9.14
C PRO A 126 21.70 -11.99 -10.66
N ASP A 127 22.36 -12.82 -11.45
CA ASP A 127 22.27 -12.75 -12.92
C ASP A 127 20.83 -12.84 -13.44
N TYR A 128 20.02 -13.68 -12.84
CA TYR A 128 18.61 -13.86 -13.19
C TYR A 128 17.74 -12.64 -12.90
N ASP A 129 18.16 -11.76 -11.98
CA ASP A 129 17.46 -10.53 -11.60
C ASP A 129 18.07 -9.28 -12.25
N ARG A 130 19.20 -9.43 -12.93
CA ARG A 130 19.94 -8.31 -13.50
C ARG A 130 19.27 -7.79 -14.77
N VAL A 131 18.95 -6.50 -14.77
CA VAL A 131 18.35 -5.84 -15.92
C VAL A 131 19.44 -5.44 -16.93
N PRO A 132 19.26 -5.73 -18.24
CA PRO A 132 20.19 -5.27 -19.27
C PRO A 132 20.35 -3.74 -19.26
N LYS A 133 21.58 -3.25 -19.44
CA LYS A 133 21.89 -1.80 -19.40
C LYS A 133 21.00 -0.96 -20.32
N LYS A 134 20.69 -1.44 -21.52
CA LYS A 134 19.80 -0.78 -22.47
C LYS A 134 18.38 -0.65 -21.94
N SER A 135 17.88 -1.67 -21.27
CA SER A 135 16.54 -1.68 -20.67
C SER A 135 16.47 -0.74 -19.47
N LEU A 136 17.49 -0.73 -18.60
CA LEU A 136 17.56 0.21 -17.48
C LEU A 136 17.57 1.67 -17.97
N LYS A 137 18.41 1.99 -18.97
CA LYS A 137 18.43 3.33 -19.57
C LYS A 137 17.07 3.73 -20.17
N ARG A 138 16.38 2.80 -20.83
CA ARG A 138 15.05 3.04 -21.38
C ARG A 138 14.00 3.30 -20.27
N MET A 139 14.06 2.55 -19.16
CA MET A 139 13.17 2.77 -18.01
C MET A 139 13.36 4.17 -17.42
N ILE A 140 14.62 4.60 -17.23
CA ILE A 140 14.92 5.94 -16.73
C ILE A 140 14.41 7.02 -17.67
N ALA A 141 14.62 6.87 -18.98
CA ALA A 141 14.19 7.83 -19.99
C ALA A 141 12.66 7.91 -20.17
N ALA A 142 11.94 6.84 -19.87
CA ALA A 142 10.48 6.80 -19.98
C ALA A 142 9.76 7.38 -18.76
N TYR A 143 10.47 7.74 -17.70
CA TYR A 143 9.87 8.23 -16.47
C TYR A 143 9.20 9.58 -16.64
N GLN A 144 8.02 9.68 -16.06
CA GLN A 144 7.30 10.94 -15.88
C GLN A 144 6.85 11.06 -14.42
N PRO A 145 7.05 12.23 -13.77
CA PRO A 145 6.54 12.44 -12.43
C PRO A 145 5.00 12.35 -12.40
N HIS A 146 4.46 11.90 -11.29
CA HIS A 146 3.01 11.93 -11.10
C HIS A 146 2.55 13.39 -10.95
N PRO A 147 1.42 13.79 -11.58
CA PRO A 147 0.85 15.12 -11.39
C PRO A 147 0.61 15.42 -9.91
N ARG A 148 1.02 16.60 -9.45
CA ARG A 148 0.90 16.99 -8.03
C ARG A 148 -0.51 17.44 -7.66
N ASP A 149 -1.33 17.73 -8.63
CA ASP A 149 -2.72 18.18 -8.55
C ASP A 149 -3.73 17.03 -8.68
N ASP A 150 -3.30 15.78 -8.69
CA ASP A 150 -4.20 14.62 -8.68
C ASP A 150 -4.83 14.48 -7.29
N GLU A 151 -6.10 14.83 -7.17
CA GLU A 151 -6.87 14.82 -5.92
C GLU A 151 -7.05 13.41 -5.31
N ARG A 152 -6.74 12.35 -6.06
CA ARG A 152 -6.76 10.96 -5.56
C ARG A 152 -5.54 10.60 -4.73
N ILE A 153 -4.52 11.49 -4.69
CA ILE A 153 -3.28 11.26 -3.97
C ILE A 153 -3.21 12.13 -2.73
N ASP A 154 -3.24 11.50 -1.57
CA ASP A 154 -3.21 12.16 -0.26
C ASP A 154 -1.79 12.58 0.15
N ALA A 155 -0.75 11.89 -0.31
CA ALA A 155 0.63 12.21 0.02
C ALA A 155 1.62 11.85 -1.09
N HIS A 156 2.65 12.69 -1.25
CA HIS A 156 3.74 12.47 -2.19
C HIS A 156 5.09 12.48 -1.45
N PHE A 157 5.83 11.39 -1.57
CA PHE A 157 7.18 11.24 -1.06
C PHE A 157 8.16 11.06 -2.22
N GLY A 158 9.30 11.71 -2.17
CA GLY A 158 10.37 11.55 -3.15
C GLY A 158 11.51 10.67 -2.63
N LYS A 159 12.54 10.48 -3.47
CA LYS A 159 13.73 9.69 -3.11
C LYS A 159 14.51 10.22 -1.89
N ASP A 160 14.37 11.51 -1.59
CA ASP A 160 15.05 12.19 -0.48
C ASP A 160 14.10 12.39 0.73
N SER A 161 12.88 11.86 0.68
CA SER A 161 11.96 11.89 1.81
C SER A 161 12.46 11.00 2.94
N ASN A 162 12.25 11.45 4.18
CA ASN A 162 12.60 10.66 5.36
C ASN A 162 11.68 9.44 5.46
N GLU A 163 12.23 8.28 5.77
CA GLU A 163 11.46 7.05 6.01
C GLU A 163 10.49 7.20 7.19
N ASP A 164 10.86 7.99 8.20
CA ASP A 164 9.99 8.28 9.34
C ASP A 164 8.72 9.05 8.93
N ASP A 165 8.80 9.93 7.94
CA ASP A 165 7.64 10.66 7.43
C ASP A 165 6.67 9.71 6.70
N ILE A 166 7.20 8.74 5.95
CA ILE A 166 6.41 7.71 5.28
C ILE A 166 5.75 6.81 6.32
N ALA A 167 6.51 6.37 7.33
CA ALA A 167 6.00 5.55 8.43
C ALA A 167 4.92 6.31 9.21
N ALA A 168 5.15 7.58 9.53
CA ALA A 168 4.18 8.43 10.21
C ALA A 168 2.87 8.57 9.42
N TRP A 169 2.93 8.76 8.08
CA TRP A 169 1.74 8.82 7.25
C TRP A 169 0.98 7.48 7.26
N VAL A 170 1.70 6.35 7.16
CA VAL A 170 1.08 5.02 7.23
C VAL A 170 0.36 4.83 8.56
N MET A 171 0.97 5.25 9.68
CA MET A 171 0.48 5.03 11.03
C MET A 171 -0.50 6.10 11.54
N HIS A 172 -0.64 7.22 10.83
CA HIS A 172 -1.37 8.41 11.30
C HIS A 172 -2.79 8.13 11.81
N ASP A 173 -3.52 7.18 11.22
CA ASP A 173 -4.89 6.85 11.61
C ASP A 173 -4.97 5.59 12.50
N ILE A 174 -3.81 5.07 12.95
CA ILE A 174 -3.78 3.93 13.87
C ILE A 174 -3.94 4.45 15.29
N GLN A 175 -4.98 3.98 15.96
CA GLN A 175 -5.20 4.24 17.36
C GLN A 175 -4.33 3.29 18.18
N ASP A 176 -3.42 3.84 18.97
CA ASP A 176 -2.72 3.08 20.00
C ASP A 176 -3.70 2.72 21.12
N LEU A 177 -4.05 1.45 21.19
CA LEU A 177 -5.02 0.95 22.18
C LEU A 177 -4.37 0.62 23.51
N ASP A 178 -3.03 0.49 23.57
CA ASP A 178 -2.30 0.15 24.80
C ASP A 178 -2.35 1.27 25.85
N GLN A 179 -2.67 2.49 25.44
CA GLN A 179 -2.90 3.64 26.33
C GLN A 179 -4.20 3.57 27.12
N TYR A 180 -5.11 2.65 26.77
CA TYR A 180 -6.42 2.51 27.42
C TYR A 180 -6.47 1.28 28.33
N GLU A 181 -7.04 1.41 29.52
CA GLU A 181 -7.23 0.27 30.43
C GLU A 181 -8.35 -0.67 29.95
N ARG A 182 -9.26 -0.16 29.12
CA ARG A 182 -10.44 -0.91 28.63
C ARG A 182 -10.75 -0.58 27.19
N ILE A 183 -11.28 -1.59 26.49
CA ILE A 183 -11.90 -1.42 25.17
C ILE A 183 -13.35 -1.88 25.29
N VAL A 184 -14.30 -1.00 24.98
CA VAL A 184 -15.73 -1.28 25.03
C VAL A 184 -16.29 -1.25 23.60
N HIS A 185 -16.81 -2.37 23.15
CA HIS A 185 -17.51 -2.49 21.88
C HIS A 185 -19.00 -2.27 22.09
N VAL A 186 -19.57 -1.27 21.42
CA VAL A 186 -20.99 -0.94 21.46
C VAL A 186 -21.60 -1.33 20.13
N GLY A 187 -22.52 -2.30 20.16
CA GLY A 187 -23.30 -2.72 18.98
C GLY A 187 -24.38 -1.71 18.60
N ASP A 188 -25.36 -2.17 17.82
CA ASP A 188 -26.49 -1.36 17.36
C ASP A 188 -27.28 -0.78 18.54
N LEU A 189 -27.35 0.53 18.63
CA LEU A 189 -28.16 1.24 19.60
C LEU A 189 -29.58 1.48 19.08
N GLN A 190 -29.76 1.52 17.79
CA GLN A 190 -31.04 1.68 17.07
C GLN A 190 -31.90 2.83 17.62
N GLY A 191 -31.28 3.94 17.99
CA GLY A 191 -31.95 5.12 18.54
C GLY A 191 -32.37 5.03 19.99
N VAL A 192 -32.10 3.92 20.69
CA VAL A 192 -32.42 3.79 22.14
C VAL A 192 -31.20 4.25 22.95
N PHE A 193 -30.82 5.50 22.76
CA PHE A 193 -29.61 6.06 23.34
C PHE A 193 -29.67 6.16 24.88
N GLU A 194 -30.79 6.60 25.43
CA GLU A 194 -30.95 6.74 26.90
C GLU A 194 -30.83 5.40 27.63
N ALA A 195 -31.36 4.31 27.05
CA ALA A 195 -31.26 2.99 27.65
C ALA A 195 -29.81 2.46 27.67
N ALA A 196 -29.01 2.83 26.70
CA ALA A 196 -27.61 2.42 26.63
C ALA A 196 -26.74 3.12 27.69
N PHE A 197 -27.14 4.29 28.18
CA PHE A 197 -26.39 5.10 29.15
C PHE A 197 -27.02 5.10 30.56
N GLN A 198 -27.85 4.10 30.88
CA GLN A 198 -28.43 3.94 32.21
C GLN A 198 -27.39 3.49 33.26
N ASP A 199 -27.71 3.75 34.54
CA ASP A 199 -26.89 3.27 35.63
C ASP A 199 -26.76 1.75 35.61
N GLY A 200 -25.50 1.26 35.66
CA GLY A 200 -25.17 -0.15 35.54
C GLY A 200 -24.83 -0.61 34.11
N SER A 201 -25.03 0.21 33.09
CA SER A 201 -24.50 -0.03 31.75
C SER A 201 -22.98 0.19 31.73
N PRO A 202 -22.24 -0.55 30.90
CA PRO A 202 -20.83 -0.24 30.62
C PRO A 202 -20.65 1.14 29.99
N LEU A 203 -21.71 1.73 29.40
CA LEU A 203 -21.76 3.10 28.93
C LEU A 203 -22.39 3.97 30.03
N THR A 204 -21.63 4.86 30.62
CA THR A 204 -22.11 5.85 31.58
C THR A 204 -22.36 7.17 30.86
N LYS A 205 -23.21 8.06 31.43
CA LYS A 205 -23.48 9.40 30.87
C LYS A 205 -22.22 10.24 30.63
N LYS A 206 -21.11 9.89 31.27
CA LYS A 206 -19.80 10.45 31.04
C LYS A 206 -18.89 9.32 30.60
N LEU A 207 -18.42 9.36 29.34
CA LEU A 207 -17.41 8.44 28.84
C LEU A 207 -16.12 8.59 29.68
N ARG A 208 -15.45 7.46 29.91
CA ARG A 208 -14.25 7.42 30.75
C ARG A 208 -13.02 7.67 29.88
N ASP A 209 -12.08 8.46 30.38
CA ASP A 209 -10.85 8.82 29.67
C ASP A 209 -9.88 7.62 29.52
N ASP A 210 -9.99 6.61 30.42
CA ASP A 210 -9.21 5.37 30.41
C ASP A 210 -9.77 4.28 29.49
N THR A 211 -10.84 4.57 28.78
CA THR A 211 -11.59 3.58 28.00
C THR A 211 -11.74 4.02 26.55
N PHE A 212 -11.34 3.14 25.62
CA PHE A 212 -11.60 3.31 24.20
C PHE A 212 -12.94 2.69 23.82
N TYR A 213 -13.84 3.49 23.27
CA TYR A 213 -15.17 3.04 22.86
C TYR A 213 -15.23 2.86 21.35
N VAL A 214 -15.65 1.68 20.92
CA VAL A 214 -15.84 1.33 19.50
C VAL A 214 -17.33 1.13 19.25
N PHE A 215 -17.94 2.07 18.53
CA PHE A 215 -19.33 1.94 18.11
C PHE A 215 -19.37 1.24 16.76
N VAL A 216 -19.98 0.06 16.72
CA VAL A 216 -20.15 -0.77 15.53
C VAL A 216 -21.64 -1.00 15.29
N GLY A 217 -22.19 -0.42 14.23
CA GLY A 217 -23.60 -0.54 13.87
C GLY A 217 -24.37 0.78 13.88
N ASP A 218 -25.69 0.68 13.72
CA ASP A 218 -26.59 1.82 13.62
C ASP A 218 -26.87 2.46 14.97
N ALA A 219 -26.43 3.70 15.14
CA ALA A 219 -26.68 4.47 16.35
C ALA A 219 -28.10 5.08 16.38
N LEU A 220 -28.70 5.37 15.21
CA LEU A 220 -29.90 6.20 15.09
C LEU A 220 -31.05 5.58 14.30
N ASP A 221 -30.87 4.42 13.66
CA ASP A 221 -31.93 3.79 12.86
C ASP A 221 -32.97 3.10 13.77
N ARG A 222 -34.25 3.32 13.51
CA ARG A 222 -35.43 2.73 14.17
C ARG A 222 -35.64 3.06 15.65
N GLY A 223 -34.95 4.05 16.19
CA GLY A 223 -35.22 4.55 17.55
C GLY A 223 -36.48 5.41 17.62
N ILE A 224 -36.96 5.60 18.84
CA ILE A 224 -38.11 6.47 19.16
C ILE A 224 -37.68 7.83 19.68
N GLU A 225 -36.38 8.11 19.73
CA GLU A 225 -35.78 9.36 20.19
C GLU A 225 -35.03 10.06 19.02
#